data_fd30efa56b751f4aafa74808122d6e78
#
_entry.id   fd30efa56b751f4aafa74808122d6e78
#
_cell.length_a   1.000
_cell.length_b   1.000
_cell.length_c   1.000
_cell.angle_alpha   90.00
_cell.angle_beta   90.00
_cell.angle_gamma   90.00
#
_symmetry.space_group_name_H-M   'P 1'
#
loop_
_entity.id
_entity.type
_entity.pdbx_description
1 polymer ?
#
loop_
_entity_poly.entity_id
_entity_poly.type
_entity_poly.pdbx_seq_one_letter_code
_entity_poly.pdbx_strand_id
1 'polypeptide(L)'
;MADETEKAQTARPGGDTIFGKIVRKEIPVNLLYEDDQCVAFPDISPQAPTHILVVPKKPIVQLSVAEEDDAALLGHMLIVAKKCAKDAGLTKGYRIVINDGPDGGQSVYHIHIHVLGGRMMGWPPG
;
A
#
# COMPACT_ATOMS: atom_id res chain seq x y z
N MET A 1 20.32 -3.54 -6.72
CA MET A 1 19.21 -3.22 -5.81
C MET A 1 18.30 -4.44 -5.71
N ALA A 2 17.88 -4.79 -4.50
CA ALA A 2 16.98 -5.92 -4.30
C ALA A 2 15.60 -5.64 -4.91
N ASP A 3 14.97 -6.65 -5.52
CA ASP A 3 13.59 -6.53 -5.98
C ASP A 3 12.61 -6.68 -4.81
N GLU A 4 11.32 -6.55 -5.07
CA GLU A 4 10.30 -6.62 -4.02
C GLU A 4 10.23 -8.01 -3.37
N THR A 5 10.48 -9.08 -4.14
CA THR A 5 10.49 -10.44 -3.63
C THR A 5 11.65 -10.64 -2.65
N GLU A 6 12.83 -10.16 -2.99
CA GLU A 6 13.99 -10.24 -2.10
C GLU A 6 13.80 -9.41 -0.85
N LYS A 7 13.24 -8.20 -0.99
CA LYS A 7 12.92 -7.35 0.16
C LYS A 7 11.94 -8.03 1.10
N ALA A 8 10.91 -8.71 0.57
CA ALA A 8 9.95 -9.43 1.37
C ALA A 8 10.58 -10.59 2.13
N GLN A 9 11.54 -11.30 1.52
CA GLN A 9 12.23 -12.42 2.16
C GLN A 9 13.09 -11.98 3.34
N THR A 10 13.59 -10.76 3.32
CA THR A 10 14.48 -10.24 4.37
C THR A 10 13.76 -9.32 5.36
N ALA A 11 12.57 -8.81 5.01
CA ALA A 11 11.82 -7.91 5.89
C ALA A 11 11.31 -8.63 7.13
N ARG A 12 11.22 -7.88 8.23
CA ARG A 12 10.73 -8.41 9.52
C ARG A 12 9.81 -7.39 10.16
N PRO A 13 8.73 -7.83 10.83
CA PRO A 13 7.90 -6.91 11.62
C PRO A 13 8.69 -6.37 12.82
N GLY A 14 8.32 -5.18 13.23
CA GLY A 14 8.91 -4.51 14.38
C GLY A 14 9.71 -3.28 14.00
N GLY A 15 9.87 -2.37 14.96
CA GLY A 15 10.55 -1.12 14.76
C GLY A 15 9.78 -0.14 13.88
N ASP A 16 10.43 0.97 13.56
CA ASP A 16 9.84 1.98 12.69
C ASP A 16 10.05 1.61 11.21
N THR A 17 9.18 2.12 10.35
CA THR A 17 9.25 1.88 8.90
C THR A 17 9.31 3.20 8.16
N ILE A 18 9.69 3.13 6.88
CA ILE A 18 9.65 4.29 6.00
C ILE A 18 8.20 4.84 5.88
N PHE A 19 7.18 3.97 5.91
CA PHE A 19 5.79 4.41 5.84
C PHE A 19 5.36 5.11 7.13
N GLY A 20 5.81 4.64 8.28
CA GLY A 20 5.61 5.35 9.56
C GLY A 20 6.19 6.77 9.49
N LYS A 21 7.39 6.90 8.95
CA LYS A 21 8.03 8.21 8.78
C LYS A 21 7.27 9.10 7.81
N ILE A 22 6.74 8.55 6.74
CA ILE A 22 5.96 9.30 5.75
C ILE A 22 4.67 9.85 6.38
N VAL A 23 3.93 9.02 7.13
CA VAL A 23 2.67 9.48 7.73
C VAL A 23 2.90 10.53 8.81
N ARG A 24 4.08 10.55 9.46
CA ARG A 24 4.46 11.57 10.43
C ARG A 24 5.14 12.78 9.79
N LYS A 25 5.21 12.82 8.45
CA LYS A 25 5.82 13.94 7.71
C LYS A 25 7.32 14.11 7.96
N GLU A 26 8.01 13.04 8.36
CA GLU A 26 9.46 13.05 8.57
C GLU A 26 10.22 12.85 7.26
N ILE A 27 9.57 12.23 6.27
CA ILE A 27 10.11 12.06 4.92
C ILE A 27 9.11 12.69 3.95
N PRO A 28 9.54 13.65 3.10
CA PRO A 28 8.64 14.26 2.14
C PRO A 28 8.36 13.31 0.97
N VAL A 29 7.08 13.23 0.57
CA VAL A 29 6.65 12.51 -0.63
C VAL A 29 5.56 13.33 -1.30
N ASN A 30 5.28 13.03 -2.57
CA ASN A 30 4.18 13.65 -3.30
C ASN A 30 2.87 12.99 -2.87
N LEU A 31 2.15 13.58 -1.92
CA LEU A 31 0.87 13.04 -1.47
C LEU A 31 -0.20 13.28 -2.52
N LEU A 32 -0.82 12.20 -2.99
CA LEU A 32 -1.95 12.24 -3.90
C LEU A 32 -3.27 12.43 -3.15
N TYR A 33 -3.29 12.01 -1.90
CA TYR A 33 -4.46 12.10 -1.03
C TYR A 33 -4.01 12.08 0.42
N GLU A 34 -4.73 12.80 1.27
CA GLU A 34 -4.54 12.73 2.71
C GLU A 34 -5.84 13.07 3.43
N ASP A 35 -6.16 12.30 4.46
CA ASP A 35 -7.18 12.65 5.44
C ASP A 35 -6.65 12.35 6.84
N ASP A 36 -7.52 12.39 7.85
CA ASP A 36 -7.13 12.15 9.23
C ASP A 36 -6.77 10.69 9.52
N GLN A 37 -7.07 9.76 8.60
CA GLN A 37 -6.86 8.33 8.80
C GLN A 37 -5.78 7.73 7.92
N CYS A 38 -5.55 8.27 6.72
CA CYS A 38 -4.59 7.68 5.80
C CYS A 38 -4.03 8.69 4.80
N VAL A 39 -2.97 8.26 4.10
CA VAL A 39 -2.35 9.00 3.01
C VAL A 39 -2.22 8.10 1.80
N ALA A 40 -2.08 8.68 0.62
CA ALA A 40 -1.76 7.95 -0.60
C ALA A 40 -0.67 8.68 -1.37
N PHE A 41 0.26 7.91 -1.95
CA PHE A 41 1.39 8.45 -2.71
C PHE A 41 1.87 7.43 -3.75
N PRO A 42 2.58 7.88 -4.81
CA PRO A 42 3.12 6.94 -5.80
C PRO A 42 4.19 6.04 -5.19
N ASP A 43 4.20 4.77 -5.59
CA ASP A 43 5.30 3.87 -5.26
C ASP A 43 6.56 4.31 -6.01
N ILE A 44 7.70 4.40 -5.33
CA ILE A 44 8.97 4.81 -5.94
C ILE A 44 9.58 3.71 -6.82
N SER A 45 9.06 2.48 -6.71
CA SER A 45 9.49 1.32 -7.50
C SER A 45 8.27 0.75 -8.22
N PRO A 46 7.67 1.51 -9.15
CA PRO A 46 6.38 1.11 -9.73
C PRO A 46 6.47 -0.19 -10.53
N GLN A 47 5.48 -1.06 -10.33
CA GLN A 47 5.37 -2.35 -11.01
C GLN A 47 4.32 -2.30 -12.13
N ALA A 48 3.74 -1.13 -12.37
CA ALA A 48 2.76 -0.86 -13.41
C ALA A 48 2.86 0.62 -13.79
N PRO A 49 2.31 1.05 -14.93
CA PRO A 49 2.30 2.47 -15.31
C PRO A 49 1.70 3.39 -14.24
N THR A 50 0.68 2.91 -13.52
CA THR A 50 0.17 3.55 -12.31
C THR A 50 0.34 2.57 -11.15
N HIS A 51 1.03 3.00 -10.11
CA HIS A 51 1.24 2.20 -8.91
C HIS A 51 1.20 3.15 -7.70
N ILE A 52 0.11 3.08 -6.96
CA ILE A 52 -0.16 3.97 -5.83
C ILE A 52 -0.23 3.13 -4.56
N LEU A 53 0.25 3.68 -3.45
CA LEU A 53 0.15 3.07 -2.13
C LEU A 53 -0.83 3.88 -1.29
N VAL A 54 -1.74 3.18 -0.59
CA VAL A 54 -2.62 3.77 0.42
C VAL A 54 -2.17 3.24 1.78
N VAL A 55 -1.81 4.14 2.67
CA VAL A 55 -1.14 3.82 3.94
C VAL A 55 -1.90 4.46 5.09
N PRO A 56 -2.32 3.69 6.12
CA PRO A 56 -3.00 4.28 7.26
C PRO A 56 -2.02 5.00 8.17
N LYS A 57 -2.50 6.02 8.86
CA LYS A 57 -1.69 6.70 9.88
C LYS A 57 -1.49 5.82 11.11
N LYS A 58 -2.47 4.94 11.43
CA LYS A 58 -2.33 3.94 12.47
C LYS A 58 -1.29 2.89 12.05
N PRO A 59 -0.28 2.58 12.88
CA PRO A 59 0.80 1.66 12.50
C PRO A 59 0.40 0.19 12.65
N ILE A 60 -0.54 -0.28 11.84
CA ILE A 60 -0.90 -1.70 11.79
C ILE A 60 0.19 -2.42 11.00
N VAL A 61 0.78 -3.45 11.60
CA VAL A 61 1.95 -4.13 11.05
C VAL A 61 1.60 -4.89 9.76
N GLN A 62 0.50 -5.63 9.78
CA GLN A 62 0.06 -6.47 8.67
C GLN A 62 -1.41 -6.84 8.85
N LEU A 63 -2.05 -7.28 7.77
CA LEU A 63 -3.49 -7.56 7.79
C LEU A 63 -3.86 -8.64 8.81
N SER A 64 -3.06 -9.69 8.92
CA SER A 64 -3.38 -10.83 9.78
C SER A 64 -3.37 -10.49 11.27
N VAL A 65 -2.73 -9.39 11.67
CA VAL A 65 -2.74 -8.92 13.06
C VAL A 65 -3.65 -7.71 13.29
N ALA A 66 -4.35 -7.25 12.25
CA ALA A 66 -5.36 -6.21 12.41
C ALA A 66 -6.49 -6.73 13.33
N GLU A 67 -7.06 -5.82 14.11
CA GLU A 67 -8.13 -6.15 15.03
C GLU A 67 -9.49 -5.90 14.37
N GLU A 68 -10.55 -6.46 14.97
CA GLU A 68 -11.91 -6.23 14.45
C GLU A 68 -12.28 -4.74 14.47
N ASP A 69 -11.76 -3.99 15.45
CA ASP A 69 -11.96 -2.54 15.52
C ASP A 69 -11.33 -1.78 14.35
N ASP A 70 -10.43 -2.41 13.60
CA ASP A 70 -9.81 -1.82 12.41
C ASP A 70 -10.67 -1.97 11.15
N ALA A 71 -11.81 -2.64 11.23
CA ALA A 71 -12.65 -2.91 10.06
C ALA A 71 -13.07 -1.62 9.33
N ALA A 72 -13.49 -0.60 10.08
CA ALA A 72 -13.89 0.68 9.51
C ALA A 72 -12.72 1.38 8.80
N LEU A 73 -11.53 1.36 9.41
CA LEU A 73 -10.32 1.94 8.81
C LEU A 73 -9.95 1.21 7.52
N LEU A 74 -9.94 -0.12 7.53
CA LEU A 74 -9.59 -0.91 6.36
C LEU A 74 -10.58 -0.69 5.22
N GLY A 75 -11.88 -0.64 5.52
CA GLY A 75 -12.91 -0.30 4.54
C GLY A 75 -12.73 1.10 3.98
N HIS A 76 -12.41 2.07 4.84
CA HIS A 76 -12.11 3.43 4.42
C HIS A 76 -10.93 3.49 3.45
N MET A 77 -9.86 2.75 3.75
CA MET A 77 -8.68 2.68 2.88
C MET A 77 -9.02 2.13 1.50
N LEU A 78 -9.91 1.14 1.41
CA LEU A 78 -10.36 0.61 0.12
C LEU A 78 -11.14 1.67 -0.68
N ILE A 79 -11.97 2.47 -0.02
CA ILE A 79 -12.68 3.58 -0.66
C ILE A 79 -11.69 4.65 -1.14
N VAL A 80 -10.68 4.95 -0.34
CA VAL A 80 -9.61 5.89 -0.75
C VAL A 80 -8.85 5.34 -1.96
N ALA A 81 -8.55 4.04 -1.98
CA ALA A 81 -7.91 3.39 -3.12
C ALA A 81 -8.72 3.57 -4.40
N LYS A 82 -10.04 3.38 -4.32
CA LYS A 82 -10.96 3.62 -5.45
C LYS A 82 -10.90 5.06 -5.92
N LYS A 83 -10.91 6.03 -5.00
CA LYS A 83 -10.83 7.46 -5.34
C LYS A 83 -9.51 7.79 -6.04
N CYS A 84 -8.40 7.26 -5.54
CA CYS A 84 -7.09 7.48 -6.15
C CYS A 84 -7.01 6.87 -7.56
N ALA A 85 -7.59 5.68 -7.74
CA ALA A 85 -7.66 5.05 -9.06
C ALA A 85 -8.43 5.91 -10.05
N LYS A 86 -9.57 6.46 -9.63
CA LYS A 86 -10.37 7.35 -10.46
C LYS A 86 -9.59 8.61 -10.84
N ASP A 87 -8.96 9.24 -9.85
CA ASP A 87 -8.19 10.47 -10.06
C ASP A 87 -6.98 10.23 -10.98
N ALA A 88 -6.43 9.02 -10.97
CA ALA A 88 -5.34 8.63 -11.86
C ALA A 88 -5.81 8.21 -13.25
N GLY A 89 -7.11 8.24 -13.52
CA GLY A 89 -7.65 7.93 -14.84
C GLY A 89 -7.76 6.45 -15.17
N LEU A 90 -7.80 5.58 -14.17
CA LEU A 90 -7.86 4.12 -14.37
C LEU A 90 -9.28 3.67 -14.71
N THR A 91 -9.80 4.12 -15.87
CA THR A 91 -11.18 3.88 -16.29
C THR A 91 -11.44 2.47 -16.81
N LYS A 92 -10.37 1.74 -17.16
CA LYS A 92 -10.48 0.37 -17.69
C LYS A 92 -10.32 -0.70 -16.62
N GLY A 93 -10.12 -0.28 -15.38
CA GLY A 93 -9.93 -1.19 -14.27
C GLY A 93 -8.54 -1.11 -13.66
N TYR A 94 -8.38 -1.77 -12.53
CA TYR A 94 -7.14 -1.78 -11.78
C TYR A 94 -7.14 -2.98 -10.84
N ARG A 95 -5.99 -3.26 -10.26
CA ARG A 95 -5.87 -4.34 -9.26
C ARG A 95 -5.53 -3.74 -7.91
N ILE A 96 -6.16 -4.28 -6.88
CA ILE A 96 -5.86 -3.98 -5.49
C ILE A 96 -5.10 -5.16 -4.91
N VAL A 97 -4.01 -4.88 -4.19
CA VAL A 97 -3.20 -5.93 -3.54
C VAL A 97 -2.88 -5.48 -2.13
N ILE A 98 -3.06 -6.38 -1.17
CA ILE A 98 -2.55 -6.25 0.20
C ILE A 98 -1.70 -7.49 0.45
N ASN A 99 -0.40 -7.30 0.63
CA ASN A 99 0.52 -8.39 0.93
C ASN A 99 0.60 -8.59 2.44
N ASP A 100 0.61 -9.85 2.89
CA ASP A 100 0.72 -10.20 4.31
C ASP A 100 1.82 -11.22 4.50
N GLY A 101 2.83 -10.86 5.27
CA GLY A 101 3.91 -11.76 5.66
C GLY A 101 4.88 -12.13 4.55
N PRO A 102 5.87 -12.99 4.86
CA PRO A 102 6.92 -13.35 3.90
C PRO A 102 6.39 -14.04 2.65
N ASP A 103 5.50 -15.02 2.80
CA ASP A 103 4.95 -15.74 1.65
C ASP A 103 3.99 -14.87 0.84
N GLY A 104 3.41 -13.85 1.46
CA GLY A 104 2.58 -12.87 0.76
C GLY A 104 3.37 -11.81 0.02
N GLY A 105 4.68 -11.75 0.24
CA GLY A 105 5.55 -10.77 -0.41
C GLY A 105 5.54 -9.40 0.25
N GLN A 106 5.21 -9.32 1.54
CA GLN A 106 5.20 -8.06 2.27
C GLN A 106 6.63 -7.58 2.52
N SER A 107 6.99 -6.41 1.99
CA SER A 107 8.34 -5.84 2.11
C SER A 107 8.44 -4.75 3.18
N VAL A 108 7.35 -4.10 3.53
CA VAL A 108 7.28 -3.07 4.58
C VAL A 108 6.20 -3.46 5.58
N TYR A 109 6.57 -3.56 6.85
CA TYR A 109 5.64 -3.99 7.91
C TYR A 109 4.92 -2.82 8.57
N HIS A 110 4.23 -2.08 7.73
CA HIS A 110 3.20 -1.11 8.00
C HIS A 110 2.18 -1.35 6.89
N ILE A 111 0.99 -1.81 7.24
CA ILE A 111 0.00 -2.27 6.26
C ILE A 111 -0.22 -1.21 5.16
N HIS A 112 -0.40 -1.66 3.95
CA HIS A 112 -0.65 -0.76 2.83
C HIS A 112 -1.38 -1.48 1.71
N ILE A 113 -2.12 -0.71 0.92
CA ILE A 113 -2.84 -1.19 -0.25
C ILE A 113 -2.08 -0.73 -1.48
N HIS A 114 -1.75 -1.67 -2.38
CA HIS A 114 -1.27 -1.35 -3.71
C HIS A 114 -2.44 -1.14 -4.64
N VAL A 115 -2.43 -0.05 -5.40
CA VAL A 115 -3.35 0.19 -6.51
C VAL A 115 -2.51 0.15 -7.79
N LEU A 116 -2.76 -0.83 -8.65
CA LEU A 116 -1.96 -1.07 -9.85
C LEU A 116 -2.85 -0.99 -11.08
N GLY A 117 -2.44 -0.22 -12.07
CA GLY A 117 -3.23 -0.06 -13.28
C GLY A 117 -2.44 0.56 -14.42
N GLY A 118 -3.15 0.87 -15.49
CA GLY A 118 -2.55 1.45 -16.68
C GLY A 118 -2.09 0.40 -17.70
N ARG A 119 -2.27 -0.87 -17.40
CA ARG A 119 -2.05 -2.00 -18.30
C ARG A 119 -2.91 -3.18 -17.86
N MET A 120 -3.02 -4.19 -18.71
CA MET A 120 -3.69 -5.43 -18.32
C MET A 120 -2.82 -6.20 -17.33
N MET A 121 -3.43 -6.63 -16.24
CA MET A 121 -2.76 -7.45 -15.23
C MET A 121 -2.82 -8.93 -15.63
N GLY A 122 -1.79 -9.68 -15.22
CA GLY A 122 -1.74 -11.11 -15.48
C GLY A 122 -2.62 -11.92 -14.52
N TRP A 123 -2.87 -13.17 -14.89
CA TRP A 123 -3.57 -14.11 -14.03
C TRP A 123 -2.91 -15.49 -14.19
N PRO A 124 -2.68 -16.28 -13.09
CA PRO A 124 -2.95 -15.88 -11.69
C PRO A 124 -2.11 -14.71 -11.21
N PRO A 125 -2.49 -14.10 -10.06
CA PRO A 125 -1.82 -12.88 -9.59
C PRO A 125 -0.42 -13.09 -9.00
N GLY A 126 0.04 -14.30 -8.91
CA GLY A 126 1.37 -14.58 -8.37
C GLY A 126 2.12 -15.65 -9.14
#